data_884ab13548bdd8fc62d77a97cb5a7bc4
#
_entry.id   884ab13548bdd8fc62d77a97cb5a7bc4
#
_cell.length_a   1.000
_cell.length_b   1.000
_cell.length_c   1.000
_cell.angle_alpha   90.00
_cell.angle_beta   90.00
_cell.angle_gamma   90.00
#
_symmetry.space_group_name_H-M   'P 1'
#
loop_
_entity.id
_entity.type
_entity.pdbx_description
1 polymer ?
#
loop_
_entity_poly.entity_id
_entity_poly.type
_entity_poly.pdbx_seq_one_letter_code
_entity_poly.pdbx_strand_id
1 'polypeptide(L)'
;MTSRSDLLSAVADMLSTADSIALCGHVMPDGDSLGSMLALGLALRSMGKQVHLLSPDPVPDQYLGLLPGADDIKSELQVPDIPEIFVSVDCSVPDRLGHFKTLLNRFGGIIIIDHHAGGVNFGHLYLNDAQAPAAGEIVFELLQLLPVDINVDIALCLYVAINTDTGSFRYDGVRPATHRIIARLMETGIPVSQINKQLYEEKPVVCLKVLGEVLKTLDVSPCGKLASMYIERNTLNRLNARDEHVDGVTNYPRTIKGVELALFFREMDDKRFKISFRSKHFVDVNKLASQFGGGGHQRASGCIVEGKLVDIRRQIVDAALIALEEEGK
;
A
#
# COMPACT_ATOMS: atom_id res chain seq x y z
N MET A 1 0.21 -23.96 -17.79
CA MET A 1 0.16 -22.70 -17.03
C MET A 1 0.16 -21.56 -18.03
N THR A 2 -0.79 -20.66 -17.97
CA THR A 2 -0.83 -19.46 -18.79
C THR A 2 0.40 -18.60 -18.49
N SER A 3 1.13 -18.13 -19.49
CA SER A 3 2.30 -17.30 -19.25
C SER A 3 1.88 -15.91 -18.71
N ARG A 4 2.81 -15.20 -18.03
CA ARG A 4 2.54 -13.83 -17.57
C ARG A 4 2.19 -12.91 -18.75
N SER A 5 2.84 -13.08 -19.90
CA SER A 5 2.55 -12.32 -21.11
C SER A 5 1.13 -12.58 -21.62
N ASP A 6 0.68 -13.84 -21.60
CA ASP A 6 -0.69 -14.18 -22.03
C ASP A 6 -1.73 -13.58 -21.07
N LEU A 7 -1.45 -13.55 -19.76
CA LEU A 7 -2.33 -12.91 -18.78
C LEU A 7 -2.39 -11.39 -18.98
N LEU A 8 -1.27 -10.74 -19.23
CA LEU A 8 -1.24 -9.30 -19.54
C LEU A 8 -2.08 -9.00 -20.79
N SER A 9 -1.94 -9.80 -21.85
CA SER A 9 -2.73 -9.65 -23.07
C SER A 9 -4.21 -9.87 -22.81
N ALA A 10 -4.58 -10.92 -22.06
CA ALA A 10 -5.98 -11.20 -21.72
C ALA A 10 -6.62 -10.09 -20.89
N VAL A 11 -5.87 -9.49 -19.96
CA VAL A 11 -6.33 -8.33 -19.18
C VAL A 11 -6.52 -7.12 -20.08
N ALA A 12 -5.56 -6.83 -20.98
CA ALA A 12 -5.66 -5.73 -21.93
C ALA A 12 -6.88 -5.89 -22.87
N ASP A 13 -7.12 -7.10 -23.39
CA ASP A 13 -8.27 -7.42 -24.24
C ASP A 13 -9.60 -7.21 -23.50
N MET A 14 -9.69 -7.70 -22.25
CA MET A 14 -10.89 -7.57 -21.43
C MET A 14 -11.20 -6.12 -21.11
N LEU A 15 -10.18 -5.31 -20.76
CA LEU A 15 -10.33 -3.88 -20.51
C LEU A 15 -10.69 -3.10 -21.79
N SER A 16 -10.12 -3.48 -22.94
CA SER A 16 -10.42 -2.84 -24.22
C SER A 16 -11.85 -3.10 -24.69
N THR A 17 -12.40 -4.27 -24.38
CA THR A 17 -13.74 -4.69 -24.81
C THR A 17 -14.84 -4.08 -23.95
N ALA A 18 -14.64 -3.97 -22.63
CA ALA A 18 -15.65 -3.45 -21.70
C ALA A 18 -15.91 -1.95 -21.92
N ASP A 19 -17.16 -1.52 -21.82
CA ASP A 19 -17.56 -0.11 -21.92
C ASP A 19 -17.57 0.56 -20.55
N SER A 20 -17.87 -0.19 -19.49
CA SER A 20 -17.96 0.33 -18.12
C SER A 20 -17.13 -0.49 -17.12
N ILE A 21 -16.30 0.18 -16.34
CA ILE A 21 -15.28 -0.43 -15.47
C ILE A 21 -15.28 0.24 -14.10
N ALA A 22 -15.33 -0.57 -13.05
CA ALA A 22 -15.08 -0.13 -11.67
C ALA A 22 -13.66 -0.53 -11.25
N LEU A 23 -12.86 0.44 -10.81
CA LEU A 23 -11.53 0.22 -10.26
C LEU A 23 -11.56 0.44 -8.75
N CYS A 24 -11.01 -0.47 -7.97
CA CYS A 24 -10.98 -0.36 -6.52
C CYS A 24 -9.63 -0.76 -5.94
N GLY A 25 -9.08 0.07 -5.07
CA GLY A 25 -7.92 -0.24 -4.23
C GLY A 25 -8.31 -0.89 -2.90
N HIS A 26 -7.34 -1.06 -2.01
CA HIS A 26 -7.55 -1.67 -0.70
C HIS A 26 -7.94 -0.65 0.39
N VAL A 27 -8.45 -1.14 1.55
CA VAL A 27 -8.65 -0.36 2.78
C VAL A 27 -7.33 0.26 3.24
N MET A 28 -7.39 1.48 3.80
CA MET A 28 -6.23 2.29 4.15
C MET A 28 -5.30 2.48 2.92
N PRO A 29 -5.83 3.11 1.85
CA PRO A 29 -5.12 3.20 0.58
C PRO A 29 -3.81 3.97 0.72
N ASP A 30 -2.78 3.47 0.07
CA ASP A 30 -1.47 4.11 0.00
C ASP A 30 -1.18 4.64 -1.41
N GLY A 31 0.08 5.07 -1.63
CA GLY A 31 0.46 5.66 -2.90
C GLY A 31 0.48 4.69 -4.06
N ASP A 32 0.78 3.39 -3.84
CA ASP A 32 0.75 2.39 -4.91
C ASP A 32 -0.68 2.06 -5.31
N SER A 33 -1.54 1.78 -4.33
CA SER A 33 -2.95 1.49 -4.57
C SER A 33 -3.66 2.63 -5.32
N LEU A 34 -3.50 3.88 -4.83
CA LEU A 34 -4.14 5.05 -5.44
C LEU A 34 -3.50 5.40 -6.79
N GLY A 35 -2.17 5.45 -6.86
CA GLY A 35 -1.46 5.84 -8.08
C GLY A 35 -1.69 4.84 -9.21
N SER A 36 -1.64 3.54 -8.92
CA SER A 36 -1.89 2.48 -9.89
C SER A 36 -3.33 2.50 -10.40
N MET A 37 -4.30 2.64 -9.49
CA MET A 37 -5.71 2.74 -9.82
C MET A 37 -6.01 3.98 -10.68
N LEU A 38 -5.47 5.13 -10.30
CA LEU A 38 -5.68 6.40 -11.02
C LEU A 38 -5.02 6.37 -12.39
N ALA A 39 -3.80 5.86 -12.50
CA ALA A 39 -3.10 5.74 -13.79
C ALA A 39 -3.92 4.89 -14.78
N LEU A 40 -4.40 3.73 -14.33
CA LEU A 40 -5.25 2.86 -15.15
C LEU A 40 -6.58 3.54 -15.49
N GLY A 41 -7.19 4.20 -14.50
CA GLY A 41 -8.46 4.90 -14.69
C GLY A 41 -8.38 6.05 -15.69
N LEU A 42 -7.34 6.87 -15.62
CA LEU A 42 -7.09 7.96 -16.58
C LEU A 42 -6.85 7.40 -18.00
N ALA A 43 -6.07 6.34 -18.11
CA ALA A 43 -5.83 5.67 -19.39
C ALA A 43 -7.14 5.14 -20.00
N LEU A 44 -7.96 4.43 -19.25
CA LEU A 44 -9.24 3.90 -19.72
C LEU A 44 -10.24 5.01 -20.08
N ARG A 45 -10.28 6.09 -19.33
CA ARG A 45 -11.08 7.29 -19.66
C ARG A 45 -10.63 7.91 -20.99
N SER A 46 -9.33 7.95 -21.27
CA SER A 46 -8.82 8.45 -22.57
C SER A 46 -9.22 7.57 -23.75
N MET A 47 -9.52 6.29 -23.51
CA MET A 47 -10.12 5.38 -24.49
C MET A 47 -11.64 5.52 -24.63
N GLY A 48 -12.26 6.47 -23.92
CA GLY A 48 -13.70 6.69 -23.92
C GLY A 48 -14.51 5.74 -23.04
N LYS A 49 -13.86 5.00 -22.13
CA LYS A 49 -14.53 4.09 -21.20
C LYS A 49 -15.18 4.84 -20.04
N GLN A 50 -16.32 4.32 -19.56
CA GLN A 50 -16.94 4.79 -18.33
C GLN A 50 -16.21 4.18 -17.13
N VAL A 51 -15.50 5.01 -16.34
CA VAL A 51 -14.65 4.53 -15.25
C VAL A 51 -15.13 5.07 -13.91
N HIS A 52 -15.41 4.15 -12.98
CA HIS A 52 -15.75 4.42 -11.59
C HIS A 52 -14.55 4.12 -10.70
N LEU A 53 -14.01 5.15 -10.07
CA LEU A 53 -12.88 5.05 -9.14
C LEU A 53 -13.41 4.90 -7.72
N LEU A 54 -13.05 3.82 -7.04
CA LEU A 54 -13.60 3.42 -5.75
C LEU A 54 -12.50 3.21 -4.71
N SER A 55 -12.77 3.68 -3.48
CA SER A 55 -11.94 3.37 -2.32
C SER A 55 -12.84 3.11 -1.11
N PRO A 56 -12.63 2.02 -0.35
CA PRO A 56 -13.42 1.75 0.85
C PRO A 56 -13.16 2.76 1.97
N ASP A 57 -11.98 3.38 1.99
CA ASP A 57 -11.61 4.40 2.95
C ASP A 57 -11.31 5.74 2.27
N PRO A 58 -11.37 6.87 3.00
CA PRO A 58 -11.01 8.18 2.46
C PRO A 58 -9.58 8.22 1.90
N VAL A 59 -9.40 8.98 0.83
CA VAL A 59 -8.08 9.28 0.28
C VAL A 59 -7.29 10.10 1.30
N PRO A 60 -6.07 9.70 1.70
CA PRO A 60 -5.25 10.48 2.61
C PRO A 60 -4.91 11.87 2.05
N ASP A 61 -4.93 12.90 2.90
CA ASP A 61 -4.74 14.31 2.53
C ASP A 61 -3.46 14.55 1.68
N GLN A 62 -2.40 13.79 1.93
CA GLN A 62 -1.13 13.92 1.19
C GLN A 62 -1.23 13.58 -0.30
N TYR A 63 -2.26 12.83 -0.72
CA TYR A 63 -2.49 12.46 -2.12
C TYR A 63 -3.55 13.34 -2.79
N LEU A 64 -4.40 14.01 -2.00
CA LEU A 64 -5.34 15.00 -2.51
C LEU A 64 -4.56 16.21 -3.06
N GLY A 65 -4.90 16.65 -4.26
CA GLY A 65 -4.19 17.72 -4.96
C GLY A 65 -2.82 17.32 -5.53
N LEU A 66 -2.29 16.12 -5.19
CA LEU A 66 -1.09 15.57 -5.82
C LEU A 66 -1.46 14.66 -7.00
N LEU A 67 -2.34 13.70 -6.76
CA LEU A 67 -2.70 12.69 -7.77
C LEU A 67 -3.86 13.18 -8.63
N PRO A 68 -3.66 13.33 -9.96
CA PRO A 68 -4.74 13.65 -10.89
C PRO A 68 -5.90 12.66 -10.78
N GLY A 69 -7.11 13.18 -10.58
CA GLY A 69 -8.32 12.36 -10.45
C GLY A 69 -8.59 11.83 -9.04
N ALA A 70 -7.79 12.14 -8.03
CA ALA A 70 -8.01 11.71 -6.64
C ALA A 70 -9.36 12.17 -6.07
N ASP A 71 -9.81 13.37 -6.45
CA ASP A 71 -11.11 13.93 -6.03
C ASP A 71 -12.32 13.19 -6.64
N ASP A 72 -12.11 12.41 -7.70
CA ASP A 72 -13.15 11.61 -8.36
C ASP A 72 -13.41 10.27 -7.65
N ILE A 73 -12.55 9.88 -6.72
CA ILE A 73 -12.67 8.62 -5.98
C ILE A 73 -13.89 8.67 -5.06
N LYS A 74 -14.71 7.63 -5.12
CA LYS A 74 -15.95 7.52 -4.34
C LYS A 74 -15.87 6.37 -3.34
N SER A 75 -16.50 6.56 -2.18
CA SER A 75 -16.66 5.51 -1.17
C SER A 75 -17.83 4.57 -1.45
N GLU A 76 -18.66 4.88 -2.44
CA GLU A 76 -19.82 4.09 -2.84
C GLU A 76 -19.97 4.06 -4.35
N LEU A 77 -20.46 2.95 -4.88
CA LEU A 77 -20.79 2.83 -6.29
C LEU A 77 -22.21 3.40 -6.52
N GLN A 78 -22.26 4.64 -6.97
CA GLN A 78 -23.51 5.39 -7.21
C GLN A 78 -23.89 5.34 -8.70
N VAL A 79 -24.37 4.20 -9.17
CA VAL A 79 -24.83 4.02 -10.56
C VAL A 79 -26.10 3.19 -10.58
N PRO A 80 -27.03 3.46 -11.53
CA PRO A 80 -28.24 2.65 -11.69
C PRO A 80 -27.90 1.20 -12.04
N ASP A 81 -26.92 1.02 -12.94
CA ASP A 81 -26.46 -0.27 -13.42
C ASP A 81 -25.03 -0.55 -12.93
N ILE A 82 -24.78 -1.79 -12.57
CA ILE A 82 -23.44 -2.23 -12.16
C ILE A 82 -22.52 -2.23 -13.40
N PRO A 83 -21.30 -1.65 -13.30
CA PRO A 83 -20.32 -1.72 -14.40
C PRO A 83 -20.03 -3.18 -14.81
N GLU A 84 -19.66 -3.37 -16.09
CA GLU A 84 -19.42 -4.71 -16.64
C GLU A 84 -18.29 -5.44 -15.92
N ILE A 85 -17.22 -4.69 -15.59
CA ILE A 85 -15.98 -5.25 -15.02
C ILE A 85 -15.63 -4.56 -13.72
N PHE A 86 -15.19 -5.35 -12.76
CA PHE A 86 -14.51 -4.89 -11.54
C PHE A 86 -13.01 -5.20 -11.64
N VAL A 87 -12.17 -4.21 -11.36
CA VAL A 87 -10.72 -4.37 -11.28
C VAL A 87 -10.26 -4.06 -9.86
N SER A 88 -9.72 -5.06 -9.19
CA SER A 88 -9.00 -4.90 -7.92
C SER A 88 -7.57 -4.52 -8.23
N VAL A 89 -7.11 -3.35 -7.77
CA VAL A 89 -5.76 -2.84 -7.99
C VAL A 89 -5.01 -2.82 -6.68
N ASP A 90 -3.82 -3.42 -6.66
CA ASP A 90 -2.97 -3.57 -5.48
C ASP A 90 -3.66 -4.30 -4.32
N CYS A 91 -4.57 -5.21 -4.66
CA CYS A 91 -5.35 -5.94 -3.66
C CYS A 91 -5.77 -7.32 -4.17
N SER A 92 -5.19 -8.38 -3.61
CA SER A 92 -5.58 -9.77 -3.85
C SER A 92 -6.15 -10.47 -2.61
N VAL A 93 -6.63 -9.69 -1.64
CA VAL A 93 -7.34 -10.19 -0.46
C VAL A 93 -8.73 -9.56 -0.43
N PRO A 94 -9.84 -10.33 -0.65
CA PRO A 94 -11.19 -9.77 -0.76
C PRO A 94 -11.61 -8.93 0.45
N ASP A 95 -11.20 -9.30 1.67
CA ASP A 95 -11.56 -8.57 2.88
C ASP A 95 -10.97 -7.15 2.91
N ARG A 96 -9.86 -6.93 2.20
CA ARG A 96 -9.27 -5.60 2.06
C ARG A 96 -10.00 -4.69 1.08
N LEU A 97 -10.97 -5.21 0.31
CA LEU A 97 -11.89 -4.38 -0.50
C LEU A 97 -13.01 -3.74 0.34
N GLY A 98 -13.01 -3.97 1.66
CA GLY A 98 -14.03 -3.44 2.56
C GLY A 98 -15.44 -3.87 2.13
N HIS A 99 -16.38 -2.94 2.14
CA HIS A 99 -17.78 -3.21 1.78
C HIS A 99 -17.97 -3.56 0.28
N PHE A 100 -17.04 -3.18 -0.61
CA PHE A 100 -17.11 -3.54 -2.04
C PHE A 100 -17.00 -5.05 -2.28
N LYS A 101 -16.42 -5.81 -1.34
CA LYS A 101 -16.41 -7.28 -1.40
C LYS A 101 -17.82 -7.87 -1.61
N THR A 102 -18.83 -7.27 -1.01
CA THR A 102 -20.22 -7.75 -1.12
C THR A 102 -20.83 -7.56 -2.51
N LEU A 103 -20.22 -6.73 -3.35
CA LEU A 103 -20.69 -6.44 -4.69
C LEU A 103 -20.04 -7.30 -5.77
N LEU A 104 -18.97 -8.04 -5.46
CA LEU A 104 -18.16 -8.76 -6.46
C LEU A 104 -18.99 -9.69 -7.34
N ASN A 105 -19.97 -10.40 -6.78
CA ASN A 105 -20.83 -11.32 -7.53
C ASN A 105 -21.80 -10.64 -8.50
N ARG A 106 -21.85 -9.31 -8.53
CA ARG A 106 -22.74 -8.54 -9.41
C ARG A 106 -22.06 -8.13 -10.72
N PHE A 107 -20.74 -8.20 -10.80
CA PHE A 107 -19.96 -7.85 -11.98
C PHE A 107 -19.87 -9.04 -12.95
N GLY A 108 -19.93 -8.76 -14.24
CA GLY A 108 -19.77 -9.77 -15.30
C GLY A 108 -18.33 -10.29 -15.40
N GLY A 109 -17.36 -9.46 -15.01
CA GLY A 109 -15.95 -9.82 -15.00
C GLY A 109 -15.21 -9.24 -13.79
N ILE A 110 -14.21 -9.97 -13.26
CA ILE A 110 -13.35 -9.52 -12.19
C ILE A 110 -11.90 -9.73 -12.59
N ILE A 111 -11.11 -8.65 -12.56
CA ILE A 111 -9.69 -8.66 -12.80
C ILE A 111 -9.00 -8.30 -11.47
N ILE A 112 -7.91 -8.98 -11.15
CA ILE A 112 -7.04 -8.65 -10.03
C ILE A 112 -5.66 -8.31 -10.58
N ILE A 113 -5.16 -7.13 -10.24
CA ILE A 113 -3.80 -6.67 -10.57
C ILE A 113 -3.09 -6.42 -9.23
N ASP A 114 -2.08 -7.25 -8.92
CA ASP A 114 -1.42 -7.18 -7.61
C ASP A 114 0.03 -7.62 -7.68
N HIS A 115 0.81 -7.26 -6.66
CA HIS A 115 2.20 -7.69 -6.49
C HIS A 115 2.47 -8.34 -5.13
N HIS A 116 1.46 -8.47 -4.29
CA HIS A 116 1.61 -9.09 -2.97
C HIS A 116 1.87 -10.59 -3.07
N ALA A 117 2.84 -11.10 -2.28
CA ALA A 117 3.02 -12.53 -2.08
C ALA A 117 1.90 -13.09 -1.19
N GLY A 118 1.29 -14.20 -1.59
CA GLY A 118 0.26 -14.87 -0.77
C GLY A 118 -1.17 -14.38 -0.98
N GLY A 119 -1.43 -13.63 -2.05
CA GLY A 119 -2.78 -13.26 -2.46
C GLY A 119 -3.64 -14.46 -2.88
N VAL A 120 -4.94 -14.26 -2.94
CA VAL A 120 -5.94 -15.26 -3.34
C VAL A 120 -6.57 -14.84 -4.65
N ASN A 121 -6.66 -15.78 -5.60
CA ASN A 121 -7.42 -15.54 -6.81
C ASN A 121 -8.93 -15.63 -6.51
N PHE A 122 -9.61 -14.48 -6.54
CA PHE A 122 -11.08 -14.39 -6.46
C PHE A 122 -11.69 -13.82 -7.76
N GLY A 123 -10.87 -13.62 -8.78
CA GLY A 123 -11.26 -13.05 -10.07
C GLY A 123 -11.27 -14.05 -11.23
N HIS A 124 -11.71 -13.59 -12.38
CA HIS A 124 -11.62 -14.30 -13.65
C HIS A 124 -10.20 -14.26 -14.22
N LEU A 125 -9.53 -13.10 -14.08
CA LEU A 125 -8.13 -12.92 -14.43
C LEU A 125 -7.35 -12.47 -13.18
N TYR A 126 -6.25 -13.16 -12.90
CA TYR A 126 -5.37 -12.89 -11.76
C TYR A 126 -3.96 -12.58 -12.25
N LEU A 127 -3.69 -11.29 -12.46
CA LEU A 127 -2.40 -10.76 -12.85
C LEU A 127 -1.63 -10.37 -11.59
N ASN A 128 -0.90 -11.33 -11.02
CA ASN A 128 -0.05 -11.11 -9.85
C ASN A 128 1.42 -11.35 -10.22
N ASP A 129 2.27 -10.40 -9.85
CA ASP A 129 3.73 -10.52 -9.98
C ASP A 129 4.42 -10.14 -8.66
N ALA A 130 4.62 -11.13 -7.78
CA ALA A 130 5.28 -10.91 -6.49
C ALA A 130 6.76 -10.47 -6.60
N GLN A 131 7.34 -10.41 -7.80
CA GLN A 131 8.65 -9.85 -8.03
C GLN A 131 8.60 -8.37 -8.42
N ALA A 132 7.44 -7.86 -8.81
CA ALA A 132 7.27 -6.44 -9.06
C ALA A 132 7.35 -5.67 -7.72
N PRO A 133 8.12 -4.59 -7.62
CA PRO A 133 8.25 -3.82 -6.38
C PRO A 133 7.03 -2.95 -6.07
N ALA A 134 6.09 -2.82 -7.03
CA ALA A 134 4.85 -2.06 -6.93
C ALA A 134 3.83 -2.54 -7.98
N ALA A 135 2.54 -2.44 -7.68
CA ALA A 135 1.50 -2.67 -8.68
C ALA A 135 1.59 -1.67 -9.84
N GLY A 136 2.15 -0.48 -9.59
CA GLY A 136 2.42 0.53 -10.61
C GLY A 136 3.33 0.06 -11.74
N GLU A 137 4.28 -0.85 -11.51
CA GLU A 137 5.07 -1.46 -12.59
C GLU A 137 4.21 -2.35 -13.48
N ILE A 138 3.32 -3.14 -12.89
CA ILE A 138 2.41 -4.03 -13.63
C ILE A 138 1.43 -3.21 -14.47
N VAL A 139 0.89 -2.15 -13.89
CA VAL A 139 0.01 -1.21 -14.61
C VAL A 139 0.77 -0.53 -15.75
N PHE A 140 2.02 -0.07 -15.52
CA PHE A 140 2.84 0.50 -16.58
C PHE A 140 3.00 -0.48 -17.78
N GLU A 141 3.31 -1.75 -17.52
CA GLU A 141 3.44 -2.76 -18.56
C GLU A 141 2.10 -3.02 -19.27
N LEU A 142 0.99 -3.07 -18.53
CA LEU A 142 -0.35 -3.21 -19.10
C LEU A 142 -0.70 -2.07 -20.03
N LEU A 143 -0.37 -0.83 -19.67
CA LEU A 143 -0.60 0.35 -20.51
C LEU A 143 0.19 0.32 -21.82
N GLN A 144 1.31 -0.40 -21.90
CA GLN A 144 2.03 -0.58 -23.18
C GLN A 144 1.28 -1.47 -24.18
N LEU A 145 0.26 -2.23 -23.74
CA LEU A 145 -0.57 -3.09 -24.58
C LEU A 145 -1.90 -2.43 -24.97
N LEU A 146 -2.24 -1.31 -24.34
CA LEU A 146 -3.45 -0.55 -24.63
C LEU A 146 -3.14 0.58 -25.65
N PRO A 147 -4.12 1.00 -26.47
CA PRO A 147 -3.94 2.10 -27.42
C PRO A 147 -4.02 3.47 -26.74
N VAL A 148 -3.11 3.71 -25.78
CA VAL A 148 -3.06 4.94 -24.98
C VAL A 148 -1.63 5.47 -24.91
N ASP A 149 -1.50 6.78 -24.88
CA ASP A 149 -0.24 7.44 -24.60
C ASP A 149 -0.15 7.72 -23.09
N ILE A 150 0.98 7.38 -22.49
CA ILE A 150 1.26 7.74 -21.11
C ILE A 150 1.59 9.24 -21.06
N ASN A 151 0.57 10.05 -20.78
CA ASN A 151 0.70 11.49 -20.61
C ASN A 151 1.25 11.83 -19.22
N VAL A 152 1.45 13.14 -18.95
CA VAL A 152 2.02 13.62 -17.69
C VAL A 152 1.21 13.19 -16.46
N ASP A 153 -0.12 13.15 -16.54
CA ASP A 153 -1.00 12.81 -15.42
C ASP A 153 -0.91 11.30 -15.07
N ILE A 154 -0.97 10.45 -16.09
CA ILE A 154 -0.77 9.00 -15.94
C ILE A 154 0.63 8.72 -15.40
N ALA A 155 1.65 9.39 -15.96
CA ALA A 155 3.04 9.22 -15.53
C ALA A 155 3.26 9.67 -14.06
N LEU A 156 2.61 10.76 -13.62
CA LEU A 156 2.67 11.22 -12.25
C LEU A 156 2.07 10.18 -11.30
N CYS A 157 0.90 9.64 -11.62
CA CYS A 157 0.26 8.59 -10.83
C CYS A 157 1.16 7.35 -10.71
N LEU A 158 1.72 6.85 -11.80
CA LEU A 158 2.65 5.71 -11.81
C LEU A 158 3.94 6.00 -11.05
N TYR A 159 4.48 7.23 -11.18
CA TYR A 159 5.67 7.62 -10.43
C TYR A 159 5.41 7.59 -8.92
N VAL A 160 4.28 8.13 -8.46
CA VAL A 160 3.90 8.09 -7.03
C VAL A 160 3.74 6.66 -6.56
N ALA A 161 3.04 5.81 -7.33
CA ALA A 161 2.86 4.40 -7.03
C ALA A 161 4.21 3.71 -6.77
N ILE A 162 5.08 3.74 -7.76
CA ILE A 162 6.38 3.05 -7.70
C ILE A 162 7.30 3.68 -6.64
N ASN A 163 7.32 5.01 -6.52
CA ASN A 163 8.16 5.72 -5.56
C ASN A 163 7.78 5.36 -4.11
N THR A 164 6.49 5.35 -3.79
CA THR A 164 6.04 5.12 -2.40
C THR A 164 6.30 3.69 -1.98
N ASP A 165 5.98 2.69 -2.80
CA ASP A 165 6.12 1.28 -2.42
C ASP A 165 7.57 0.78 -2.46
N THR A 166 8.42 1.41 -3.26
CA THR A 166 9.87 1.19 -3.22
C THR A 166 10.59 1.95 -2.09
N GLY A 167 9.84 2.70 -1.27
CA GLY A 167 10.42 3.56 -0.23
C GLY A 167 11.40 4.59 -0.81
N SER A 168 11.04 5.23 -1.92
CA SER A 168 11.94 6.10 -2.70
C SER A 168 13.18 5.35 -3.19
N PHE A 169 12.96 4.19 -3.81
CA PHE A 169 13.98 3.31 -4.45
C PHE A 169 15.03 2.74 -3.50
N ARG A 170 14.69 2.57 -2.20
CA ARG A 170 15.62 2.09 -1.16
C ARG A 170 15.41 0.63 -0.77
N TYR A 171 14.28 0.01 -1.17
CA TYR A 171 13.95 -1.35 -0.77
C TYR A 171 14.52 -2.38 -1.74
N ASP A 172 14.72 -3.61 -1.25
CA ASP A 172 15.38 -4.71 -1.97
C ASP A 172 14.65 -5.14 -3.26
N GLY A 173 13.35 -4.88 -3.38
CA GLY A 173 12.56 -5.17 -4.58
C GLY A 173 12.90 -4.31 -5.79
N VAL A 174 13.69 -3.22 -5.63
CA VAL A 174 14.05 -2.31 -6.73
C VAL A 174 14.98 -2.99 -7.72
N ARG A 175 14.59 -2.96 -9.00
CA ARG A 175 15.32 -3.62 -10.10
C ARG A 175 15.79 -2.60 -11.14
N PRO A 176 16.75 -2.95 -12.02
CA PRO A 176 17.07 -2.09 -13.16
C PRO A 176 15.87 -1.76 -14.06
N ALA A 177 14.86 -2.64 -14.14
CA ALA A 177 13.60 -2.39 -14.85
C ALA A 177 12.83 -1.24 -14.21
N THR A 178 12.72 -1.20 -12.88
CA THR A 178 12.11 -0.11 -12.11
C THR A 178 12.68 1.26 -12.53
N HIS A 179 13.99 1.40 -12.55
CA HIS A 179 14.63 2.66 -12.95
C HIS A 179 14.43 3.01 -14.42
N ARG A 180 14.32 2.02 -15.33
CA ARG A 180 13.99 2.30 -16.74
C ARG A 180 12.55 2.81 -16.88
N ILE A 181 11.61 2.23 -16.13
CA ILE A 181 10.23 2.73 -16.09
C ILE A 181 10.22 4.17 -15.59
N ILE A 182 10.87 4.43 -14.44
CA ILE A 182 10.95 5.78 -13.89
C ILE A 182 11.56 6.78 -14.89
N ALA A 183 12.64 6.42 -15.59
CA ALA A 183 13.23 7.27 -16.61
C ALA A 183 12.21 7.64 -17.71
N ARG A 184 11.45 6.66 -18.21
CA ARG A 184 10.39 6.88 -19.20
C ARG A 184 9.25 7.77 -18.67
N LEU A 185 8.86 7.59 -17.39
CA LEU A 185 7.86 8.46 -16.76
C LEU A 185 8.38 9.91 -16.65
N MET A 186 9.66 10.10 -16.32
CA MET A 186 10.27 11.42 -16.25
C MET A 186 10.36 12.12 -17.62
N GLU A 187 10.50 11.37 -18.72
CA GLU A 187 10.50 11.92 -20.08
C GLU A 187 9.19 12.61 -20.45
N THR A 188 8.08 12.32 -19.76
CA THR A 188 6.80 13.02 -19.94
C THR A 188 6.79 14.42 -19.34
N GLY A 189 7.79 14.78 -18.54
CA GLY A 189 7.91 16.10 -17.90
C GLY A 189 7.26 16.20 -16.52
N ILE A 190 7.03 15.08 -15.81
CA ILE A 190 6.51 15.12 -14.43
C ILE A 190 7.43 15.94 -13.51
N PRO A 191 6.87 16.74 -12.59
CA PRO A 191 7.66 17.61 -11.70
C PRO A 191 8.21 16.82 -10.50
N VAL A 192 9.17 15.93 -10.71
CA VAL A 192 9.70 14.97 -9.71
C VAL A 192 10.09 15.64 -8.40
N SER A 193 10.76 16.79 -8.45
CA SER A 193 11.17 17.51 -7.23
C SER A 193 9.96 17.94 -6.39
N GLN A 194 8.91 18.46 -7.05
CA GLN A 194 7.69 18.89 -6.37
C GLN A 194 6.91 17.68 -5.80
N ILE A 195 6.83 16.60 -6.56
CA ILE A 195 6.19 15.37 -6.09
C ILE A 195 6.88 14.86 -4.82
N ASN A 196 8.22 14.72 -4.85
CA ASN A 196 8.97 14.21 -3.70
C ASN A 196 8.90 15.15 -2.50
N LYS A 197 8.90 16.48 -2.72
CA LYS A 197 8.70 17.45 -1.66
C LYS A 197 7.36 17.26 -0.97
N GLN A 198 6.27 17.14 -1.72
CA GLN A 198 4.93 16.92 -1.16
C GLN A 198 4.82 15.57 -0.42
N LEU A 199 5.38 14.49 -0.96
CA LEU A 199 5.34 13.17 -0.32
C LEU A 199 6.16 13.09 0.97
N TYR A 200 7.34 13.75 1.03
CA TYR A 200 8.32 13.47 2.08
C TYR A 200 8.70 14.67 2.94
N GLU A 201 8.52 15.91 2.47
CA GLU A 201 9.03 17.10 3.13
C GLU A 201 7.92 18.09 3.60
N GLU A 202 6.69 17.94 3.13
CA GLU A 202 5.55 18.79 3.50
C GLU A 202 4.63 18.12 4.51
N LYS A 203 5.16 17.85 5.72
CA LYS A 203 4.35 17.26 6.79
C LYS A 203 3.80 18.32 7.74
N PRO A 204 2.52 18.18 8.18
CA PRO A 204 1.98 19.01 9.23
C PRO A 204 2.86 18.99 10.49
N VAL A 205 2.96 20.14 11.18
CA VAL A 205 3.77 20.24 12.42
C VAL A 205 3.37 19.20 13.46
N VAL A 206 2.10 18.80 13.49
CA VAL A 206 1.60 17.76 14.39
C VAL A 206 2.29 16.42 14.17
N CYS A 207 2.66 16.04 12.95
CA CYS A 207 3.41 14.80 12.67
C CYS A 207 4.78 14.81 13.39
N LEU A 208 5.49 15.94 13.37
CA LEU A 208 6.78 16.07 14.05
C LEU A 208 6.63 16.06 15.57
N LYS A 209 5.55 16.65 16.11
CA LYS A 209 5.24 16.58 17.54
C LYS A 209 4.92 15.14 17.96
N VAL A 210 4.11 14.42 17.17
CA VAL A 210 3.82 12.99 17.40
C VAL A 210 5.10 12.17 17.37
N LEU A 211 5.93 12.36 16.34
CA LEU A 211 7.22 11.68 16.25
C LEU A 211 8.10 11.94 17.47
N GLY A 212 8.17 13.18 17.95
CA GLY A 212 8.92 13.54 19.15
C GLY A 212 8.43 12.80 20.40
N GLU A 213 7.11 12.63 20.59
CA GLU A 213 6.56 11.85 21.70
C GLU A 213 6.84 10.37 21.55
N VAL A 214 6.69 9.82 20.34
CA VAL A 214 6.96 8.40 20.09
C VAL A 214 8.44 8.06 20.28
N LEU A 215 9.36 8.91 19.85
CA LEU A 215 10.81 8.68 20.03
C LEU A 215 11.23 8.64 21.52
N LYS A 216 10.50 9.29 22.42
CA LYS A 216 10.75 9.19 23.88
C LYS A 216 10.47 7.78 24.42
N THR A 217 9.65 6.99 23.71
CA THR A 217 9.28 5.62 24.11
C THR A 217 10.18 4.56 23.46
N LEU A 218 11.20 4.98 22.73
CA LEU A 218 12.12 4.09 22.05
C LEU A 218 12.83 3.19 23.05
N ASP A 219 12.73 1.90 22.80
CA ASP A 219 13.39 0.85 23.56
C ASP A 219 14.08 -0.13 22.61
N VAL A 220 15.35 -0.42 22.89
CA VAL A 220 16.16 -1.33 22.06
C VAL A 220 16.51 -2.54 22.92
N SER A 221 16.23 -3.73 22.39
CA SER A 221 16.54 -4.99 23.08
C SER A 221 18.03 -5.14 23.40
N PRO A 222 18.41 -5.91 24.43
CA PRO A 222 19.82 -6.13 24.79
C PRO A 222 20.67 -6.72 23.66
N CYS A 223 20.07 -7.48 22.75
CA CYS A 223 20.77 -8.01 21.56
C CYS A 223 21.00 -6.95 20.46
N GLY A 224 20.42 -5.75 20.60
CA GLY A 224 20.56 -4.65 19.63
C GLY A 224 19.84 -4.86 18.28
N LYS A 225 19.14 -5.98 18.10
CA LYS A 225 18.49 -6.33 16.84
C LYS A 225 17.01 -6.00 16.75
N LEU A 226 16.35 -5.71 17.89
CA LEU A 226 14.94 -5.35 17.97
C LEU A 226 14.82 -3.97 18.60
N ALA A 227 14.01 -3.12 18.00
CA ALA A 227 13.62 -1.84 18.58
C ALA A 227 12.09 -1.69 18.59
N SER A 228 11.55 -1.13 19.66
CA SER A 228 10.12 -0.93 19.81
C SER A 228 9.80 0.47 20.29
N MET A 229 8.66 0.98 19.84
CA MET A 229 8.08 2.26 20.27
C MET A 229 6.57 2.11 20.47
N TYR A 230 5.98 3.04 21.19
CA TYR A 230 4.53 3.07 21.35
C TYR A 230 3.97 4.50 21.42
N ILE A 231 2.67 4.62 21.21
CA ILE A 231 1.92 5.85 21.49
C ILE A 231 0.54 5.50 22.06
N GLU A 232 0.16 6.22 23.11
CA GLU A 232 -1.14 6.10 23.75
C GLU A 232 -2.14 7.06 23.10
N ARG A 233 -3.42 6.70 23.11
CA ARG A 233 -4.51 7.51 22.57
C ARG A 233 -4.60 8.89 23.22
N ASN A 234 -4.35 8.96 24.53
CA ASN A 234 -4.33 10.23 25.28
C ASN A 234 -3.25 11.20 24.74
N THR A 235 -2.10 10.69 24.31
CA THR A 235 -1.04 11.52 23.73
C THR A 235 -1.48 12.07 22.37
N LEU A 236 -2.10 11.26 21.52
CA LEU A 236 -2.66 11.72 20.25
C LEU A 236 -3.73 12.78 20.48
N ASN A 237 -4.66 12.55 21.40
CA ASN A 237 -5.73 13.51 21.73
C ASN A 237 -5.15 14.85 22.23
N ARG A 238 -4.15 14.83 23.12
CA ARG A 238 -3.46 16.03 23.64
C ARG A 238 -2.79 16.84 22.53
N LEU A 239 -2.30 16.17 21.47
CA LEU A 239 -1.66 16.82 20.33
C LEU A 239 -2.65 17.22 19.23
N ASN A 240 -3.94 16.95 19.39
CA ASN A 240 -4.93 17.07 18.31
C ASN A 240 -4.50 16.26 17.07
N ALA A 241 -3.88 15.10 17.28
CA ALA A 241 -3.38 14.26 16.22
C ALA A 241 -4.43 13.22 15.81
N ARG A 242 -4.53 13.00 14.50
CA ARG A 242 -5.31 11.92 13.89
C ARG A 242 -4.41 10.70 13.66
N ASP A 243 -5.02 9.58 13.32
CA ASP A 243 -4.32 8.31 13.08
C ASP A 243 -3.32 8.38 11.93
N GLU A 244 -3.59 9.16 10.89
CA GLU A 244 -2.67 9.38 9.76
C GLU A 244 -1.37 10.11 10.15
N HIS A 245 -1.39 10.90 11.24
CA HIS A 245 -0.20 11.64 11.70
C HIS A 245 0.88 10.74 12.32
N VAL A 246 0.63 9.44 12.50
CA VAL A 246 1.62 8.44 12.92
C VAL A 246 2.20 7.63 11.77
N ASP A 247 1.77 7.90 10.53
CA ASP A 247 2.25 7.14 9.37
C ASP A 247 3.76 7.35 9.16
N GLY A 248 4.43 6.26 8.84
CA GLY A 248 5.88 6.24 8.66
C GLY A 248 6.71 6.23 9.94
N VAL A 249 6.11 6.42 11.14
CA VAL A 249 6.83 6.42 12.42
C VAL A 249 7.59 5.11 12.67
N THR A 250 7.02 3.98 12.27
CA THR A 250 7.64 2.64 12.41
C THR A 250 8.96 2.51 11.66
N ASN A 251 9.23 3.36 10.68
CA ASN A 251 10.47 3.30 9.91
C ASN A 251 11.69 3.87 10.70
N TYR A 252 11.47 4.73 11.69
CA TYR A 252 12.57 5.35 12.44
C TYR A 252 13.42 4.33 13.20
N PRO A 253 12.87 3.36 13.98
CA PRO A 253 13.70 2.35 14.66
C PRO A 253 14.55 1.53 13.68
N ARG A 254 14.07 1.31 12.45
CA ARG A 254 14.84 0.61 11.40
C ARG A 254 16.10 1.37 11.00
N THR A 255 16.18 2.69 11.21
CA THR A 255 17.39 3.47 10.89
C THR A 255 18.52 3.22 11.87
N ILE A 256 18.25 2.63 13.04
CA ILE A 256 19.27 2.29 14.04
C ILE A 256 20.20 1.22 13.47
N LYS A 257 21.51 1.44 13.58
CA LYS A 257 22.51 0.47 13.17
C LYS A 257 22.36 -0.82 13.99
N GLY A 258 22.31 -1.96 13.32
CA GLY A 258 22.16 -3.28 13.96
C GLY A 258 20.71 -3.73 14.18
N VAL A 259 19.75 -2.82 14.18
CA VAL A 259 18.33 -3.20 14.30
C VAL A 259 17.86 -3.86 13.01
N GLU A 260 17.38 -5.07 13.13
CA GLU A 260 16.70 -5.85 12.08
C GLU A 260 15.19 -5.67 12.12
N LEU A 261 14.60 -5.68 13.32
CA LEU A 261 13.17 -5.69 13.52
C LEU A 261 12.69 -4.46 14.31
N ALA A 262 11.69 -3.76 13.77
CA ALA A 262 11.06 -2.60 14.40
C ALA A 262 9.59 -2.87 14.69
N LEU A 263 9.15 -2.58 15.89
CA LEU A 263 7.78 -2.69 16.37
C LEU A 263 7.23 -1.32 16.75
N PHE A 264 6.01 -1.03 16.34
CA PHE A 264 5.30 0.16 16.79
C PHE A 264 3.90 -0.20 17.26
N PHE A 265 3.60 0.16 18.52
CA PHE A 265 2.33 -0.11 19.16
C PHE A 265 1.53 1.18 19.23
N ARG A 266 0.39 1.25 18.55
CA ARG A 266 -0.53 2.39 18.58
C ARG A 266 -1.83 2.00 19.25
N GLU A 267 -2.19 2.67 20.32
CA GLU A 267 -3.49 2.53 20.93
C GLU A 267 -4.57 3.13 20.03
N MET A 268 -5.56 2.32 19.66
CA MET A 268 -6.70 2.72 18.84
C MET A 268 -7.86 3.24 19.71
N ASP A 269 -8.15 2.49 20.78
CA ASP A 269 -9.15 2.78 21.82
C ASP A 269 -8.70 2.09 23.11
N ASP A 270 -9.49 2.19 24.18
CA ASP A 270 -9.13 1.81 25.55
C ASP A 270 -8.54 0.39 25.73
N LYS A 271 -8.59 -0.47 24.72
CA LYS A 271 -8.13 -1.86 24.83
C LYS A 271 -7.51 -2.42 23.55
N ARG A 272 -7.66 -1.76 22.42
CA ARG A 272 -7.17 -2.27 21.13
C ARG A 272 -5.92 -1.52 20.69
N PHE A 273 -4.91 -2.29 20.32
CA PHE A 273 -3.66 -1.77 19.78
C PHE A 273 -3.46 -2.27 18.35
N LYS A 274 -3.16 -1.34 17.44
CA LYS A 274 -2.59 -1.66 16.13
C LYS A 274 -1.10 -1.78 16.30
N ILE A 275 -0.55 -2.95 15.95
CA ILE A 275 0.88 -3.19 15.97
C ILE A 275 1.39 -3.21 14.54
N SER A 276 2.42 -2.42 14.28
CA SER A 276 3.12 -2.41 12.99
C SER A 276 4.47 -3.07 13.14
N PHE A 277 4.79 -3.97 12.25
CA PHE A 277 6.05 -4.71 12.18
C PHE A 277 6.82 -4.29 10.92
N ARG A 278 8.11 -4.06 11.05
CA ARG A 278 9.01 -3.78 9.94
C ARG A 278 10.31 -4.53 10.13
N SER A 279 10.80 -5.20 9.09
CA SER A 279 12.14 -5.83 9.10
C SER A 279 13.04 -5.22 8.03
N LYS A 280 14.36 -5.44 8.17
CA LYS A 280 15.35 -4.96 7.19
C LYS A 280 15.70 -6.03 6.15
N HIS A 281 16.16 -7.19 6.59
CA HIS A 281 16.85 -8.14 5.71
C HIS A 281 16.23 -9.54 5.73
N PHE A 282 16.11 -10.17 6.90
CA PHE A 282 15.81 -11.60 6.95
C PHE A 282 14.51 -11.97 7.65
N VAL A 283 14.05 -11.26 8.69
CA VAL A 283 12.83 -11.64 9.42
C VAL A 283 11.58 -11.44 8.56
N ASP A 284 10.80 -12.51 8.40
CA ASP A 284 9.51 -12.47 7.73
C ASP A 284 8.43 -11.98 8.71
N VAL A 285 8.18 -10.66 8.70
CA VAL A 285 7.18 -10.06 9.60
C VAL A 285 5.73 -10.40 9.25
N ASN A 286 5.47 -10.95 8.06
CA ASN A 286 4.14 -11.45 7.73
C ASN A 286 3.82 -12.72 8.53
N LYS A 287 4.77 -13.66 8.64
CA LYS A 287 4.63 -14.83 9.49
C LYS A 287 4.46 -14.45 10.95
N LEU A 288 5.24 -13.46 11.43
CA LEU A 288 5.12 -12.98 12.80
C LEU A 288 3.75 -12.36 13.07
N ALA A 289 3.26 -11.46 12.20
CA ALA A 289 1.96 -10.82 12.34
C ALA A 289 0.80 -11.85 12.28
N SER A 290 0.93 -12.89 11.45
CA SER A 290 -0.09 -13.95 11.31
C SER A 290 -0.34 -14.73 12.60
N GLN A 291 0.65 -14.85 13.49
CA GLN A 291 0.49 -15.47 14.81
C GLN A 291 -0.50 -14.69 15.70
N PHE A 292 -0.73 -13.43 15.38
CA PHE A 292 -1.62 -12.51 16.09
C PHE A 292 -2.86 -12.13 15.27
N GLY A 293 -3.22 -12.93 14.25
CA GLY A 293 -4.38 -12.67 13.39
C GLY A 293 -4.19 -11.50 12.41
N GLY A 294 -2.95 -11.13 12.17
CA GLY A 294 -2.56 -10.07 11.23
C GLY A 294 -2.01 -10.59 9.92
N GLY A 295 -1.37 -9.69 9.15
CA GLY A 295 -0.76 -10.01 7.86
C GLY A 295 -0.15 -8.79 7.19
N GLY A 296 0.32 -8.98 5.96
CA GLY A 296 0.96 -7.95 5.15
C GLY A 296 2.08 -8.49 4.27
N HIS A 297 3.05 -7.66 3.97
CA HIS A 297 4.26 -8.06 3.24
C HIS A 297 5.31 -8.70 4.15
N GLN A 298 6.25 -9.40 3.53
CA GLN A 298 7.37 -10.03 4.23
C GLN A 298 8.18 -9.04 5.10
N ARG A 299 8.31 -7.77 4.67
CA ARG A 299 9.08 -6.72 5.36
C ARG A 299 8.21 -5.67 6.08
N ALA A 300 6.89 -5.70 5.88
CA ALA A 300 5.96 -4.72 6.41
C ALA A 300 4.60 -5.35 6.68
N SER A 301 4.26 -5.59 7.93
CA SER A 301 3.02 -6.24 8.34
C SER A 301 2.39 -5.54 9.54
N GLY A 302 1.18 -5.92 9.87
CA GLY A 302 0.47 -5.42 11.04
C GLY A 302 -0.58 -6.37 11.57
N CYS A 303 -0.96 -6.19 12.84
CA CYS A 303 -2.08 -6.86 13.47
C CYS A 303 -2.81 -5.90 14.42
N ILE A 304 -4.00 -6.31 14.86
CA ILE A 304 -4.74 -5.64 15.93
C ILE A 304 -4.91 -6.63 17.07
N VAL A 305 -4.49 -6.22 18.28
CA VAL A 305 -4.56 -7.06 19.48
C VAL A 305 -5.30 -6.31 20.57
N GLU A 306 -6.15 -7.02 21.31
CA GLU A 306 -6.87 -6.48 22.47
C GLU A 306 -6.16 -6.88 23.77
N GLY A 307 -6.02 -5.93 24.70
CA GLY A 307 -5.43 -6.15 26.02
C GLY A 307 -4.74 -4.92 26.59
N LYS A 308 -3.94 -5.11 27.63
CA LYS A 308 -3.11 -4.05 28.23
C LYS A 308 -1.79 -3.94 27.48
N LEU A 309 -1.32 -2.71 27.23
CA LEU A 309 -0.07 -2.46 26.50
C LEU A 309 1.11 -3.27 27.02
N VAL A 310 1.26 -3.37 28.35
CA VAL A 310 2.38 -4.10 28.99
C VAL A 310 2.39 -5.57 28.61
N ASP A 311 1.21 -6.22 28.61
CA ASP A 311 1.07 -7.65 28.31
C ASP A 311 1.23 -7.90 26.81
N ILE A 312 0.57 -7.08 25.98
CA ILE A 312 0.69 -7.15 24.51
C ILE A 312 2.16 -6.96 24.09
N ARG A 313 2.81 -5.91 24.65
CA ARG A 313 4.20 -5.60 24.32
C ARG A 313 5.14 -6.75 24.67
N ARG A 314 5.00 -7.33 25.88
CA ARG A 314 5.79 -8.49 26.29
C ARG A 314 5.59 -9.66 25.33
N GLN A 315 4.34 -10.06 25.07
CA GLN A 315 4.02 -11.20 24.21
C GLN A 315 4.58 -11.04 22.78
N ILE A 316 4.44 -9.85 22.19
CA ILE A 316 4.90 -9.59 20.83
C ILE A 316 6.42 -9.44 20.76
N VAL A 317 7.04 -8.82 21.75
CA VAL A 317 8.51 -8.72 21.82
C VAL A 317 9.14 -10.10 21.98
N ASP A 318 8.58 -10.96 22.84
CA ASP A 318 9.08 -12.33 23.02
C ASP A 318 8.97 -13.14 21.70
N ALA A 319 7.83 -13.07 20.99
CA ALA A 319 7.68 -13.72 19.69
C ALA A 319 8.64 -13.15 18.64
N ALA A 320 8.86 -11.85 18.66
CA ALA A 320 9.79 -11.18 17.76
C ALA A 320 11.26 -11.58 18.01
N LEU A 321 11.66 -11.77 19.26
CA LEU A 321 12.99 -12.26 19.62
C LEU A 321 13.20 -13.70 19.16
N ILE A 322 12.19 -14.56 19.28
CA ILE A 322 12.23 -15.94 18.76
C ILE A 322 12.42 -15.94 17.24
N ALA A 323 11.62 -15.13 16.51
CA ALA A 323 11.75 -15.01 15.05
C ALA A 323 13.14 -14.53 14.62
N LEU A 324 13.75 -13.60 15.38
CA LEU A 324 15.12 -13.14 15.15
C LEU A 324 16.17 -14.24 15.34
N GLU A 325 15.95 -15.16 16.26
CA GLU A 325 16.88 -16.30 16.52
C GLU A 325 16.73 -17.40 15.47
N GLU A 326 15.52 -17.67 15.03
CA GLU A 326 15.21 -18.73 14.06
C GLU A 326 15.62 -18.35 12.63
N GLU A 327 15.34 -17.13 12.20
CA GLU A 327 15.60 -16.68 10.83
C GLU A 327 16.95 -15.97 10.67
N GLY A 328 17.67 -15.70 11.76
CA GLY A 328 19.00 -15.08 11.77
C GLY A 328 20.17 -16.05 11.73
N LYS A 329 19.89 -17.35 11.58
CA LYS A 329 20.87 -18.43 11.39
C LYS A 329 21.07 -18.70 9.90
#